data_12abb08df8e59cd09dae22c6c2a0b8c9
#
_entry.id   12abb08df8e59cd09dae22c6c2a0b8c9
#
_cell.length_a   1.000
_cell.length_b   1.000
_cell.length_c   1.000
_cell.angle_alpha   90.00
_cell.angle_beta   90.00
_cell.angle_gamma   90.00
#
_symmetry.space_group_name_H-M   'P 1'
#
loop_
_entity.id
_entity.type
_entity.pdbx_description
1 polymer ?
#
loop_
_entity_poly.entity_id
_entity_poly.type
_entity_poly.pdbx_seq_one_letter_code
_entity_poly.pdbx_strand_id
1 'polypeptide(L)'
;RRVLARCLKKDPKERLHDIGDARIELFEKDAPVVAAGPPPMGSPTRGARALPWAVAGVALLLAAIFGAAAARKGTGRASDLRLAVLPPEGTRSAGPIELSPDGTKLAFTAAGADGKWRLYWRSLDAAEAKVLNGTEGAEAPFWSPDGASIGFFAGKKLKRIAVAGGPTRELTDVPGHRGGSWGAKGVIIFAREGGGPIVRIPAEGGTPVAVTTLEKEETSHRWPHFLPDGERFLFLSRKPKPPHRLVVEAATLDGGRRTPITDSATSGLLHAGRLLYVRESSLLSQAIDEKTFAVSGEPLVLADDVYSSQTEMDGLTAFSVARDGTLAYRRGGNPKFQMVWKDRDGKTLGTVGRPGFGADPSLASDGTHVFFDVSDPANSTANLVSMEVETGRETRLSFGTANDLKPLLSPDGQTIVFSSDVRGPFDVYRMDAAGLAPSPLVANGSWKYAESWSPDGRFVSFRQVDTATKSDIWVQPLAGGEAPRPIARTPANEENSAFSPDGHFIAYDTDESGGREVVVQPVPATGAKWQVSVGGGSAPAWAAGARELYYVSGDGQIMAVPIVSSSNSALSLGSPRALFPTSASTNLSGVQYAVAPDGKRFLMSEPVSLELASPIVVMVPGGGRGR
;
A
#
# COMPACT_ATOMS: atom_id res chain seq x y z
N ARG A 1 -3.35 -34.92 25.76
CA ARG A 1 -3.20 -36.39 25.45
C ARG A 1 -4.57 -37.03 25.19
N ARG A 2 -5.62 -36.76 26.01
CA ARG A 2 -6.97 -37.35 25.91
C ARG A 2 -7.65 -37.02 24.58
N VAL A 3 -7.66 -35.75 24.16
CA VAL A 3 -8.19 -35.32 22.86
C VAL A 3 -7.50 -35.98 21.69
N LEU A 4 -6.17 -36.05 21.71
CA LEU A 4 -5.35 -36.76 20.68
C LEU A 4 -5.68 -38.27 20.61
N ALA A 5 -5.85 -38.92 21.76
CA ALA A 5 -6.20 -40.34 21.81
C ALA A 5 -7.58 -40.62 21.19
N ARG A 6 -8.57 -39.68 21.35
CA ARG A 6 -9.89 -39.81 20.71
C ARG A 6 -9.89 -39.49 19.22
N CYS A 7 -9.05 -38.57 18.77
CA CYS A 7 -8.87 -38.30 17.33
C CYS A 7 -8.29 -39.50 16.57
N LEU A 8 -7.46 -40.33 17.25
CA LEU A 8 -6.74 -41.47 16.65
C LEU A 8 -7.47 -42.81 16.83
N LYS A 9 -8.67 -42.85 17.34
CA LYS A 9 -9.48 -44.07 17.46
C LYS A 9 -9.77 -44.67 16.07
N LYS A 10 -9.67 -46.02 15.97
CA LYS A 10 -9.96 -46.74 14.69
C LYS A 10 -11.44 -46.71 14.33
N ASP A 11 -12.33 -46.79 15.32
CA ASP A 11 -13.80 -46.72 15.10
C ASP A 11 -14.23 -45.29 14.87
N PRO A 12 -14.86 -44.96 13.71
CA PRO A 12 -15.36 -43.61 13.41
C PRO A 12 -16.37 -43.05 14.43
N LYS A 13 -17.16 -43.90 15.07
CA LYS A 13 -18.15 -43.51 16.07
C LYS A 13 -17.55 -43.11 17.41
N GLU A 14 -16.30 -43.47 17.67
CA GLU A 14 -15.56 -43.11 18.89
C GLU A 14 -14.61 -41.92 18.69
N ARG A 15 -14.54 -41.36 17.48
CA ARG A 15 -13.75 -40.18 17.17
C ARG A 15 -14.50 -38.88 17.58
N LEU A 16 -13.75 -37.82 17.81
CA LEU A 16 -14.33 -36.47 17.89
C LEU A 16 -14.92 -36.08 16.55
N HIS A 17 -16.16 -35.61 16.53
CA HIS A 17 -16.90 -35.33 15.30
C HIS A 17 -16.54 -33.98 14.68
N ASP A 18 -16.19 -32.99 15.51
CA ASP A 18 -15.73 -31.67 15.04
C ASP A 18 -14.80 -30.97 16.05
N ILE A 19 -14.32 -29.79 15.67
CA ILE A 19 -13.41 -28.98 16.48
C ILE A 19 -14.09 -28.39 17.73
N GLY A 20 -15.42 -28.28 17.72
CA GLY A 20 -16.23 -27.84 18.87
C GLY A 20 -16.17 -28.85 20.03
N ASP A 21 -16.27 -30.14 19.72
CA ASP A 21 -16.15 -31.24 20.69
C ASP A 21 -14.75 -31.28 21.32
N ALA A 22 -13.69 -31.05 20.52
CA ALA A 22 -12.33 -30.96 21.03
C ALA A 22 -12.15 -29.78 22.00
N ARG A 23 -12.82 -28.67 21.76
CA ARG A 23 -12.78 -27.47 22.59
C ARG A 23 -13.44 -27.72 23.95
N ILE A 24 -14.58 -28.39 23.99
CA ILE A 24 -15.28 -28.71 25.25
C ILE A 24 -14.39 -29.61 26.12
N GLU A 25 -13.81 -30.68 25.57
CA GLU A 25 -12.91 -31.56 26.33
C GLU A 25 -11.61 -30.93 26.83
N LEU A 26 -11.12 -29.88 26.17
CA LEU A 26 -9.93 -29.15 26.59
C LEU A 26 -10.19 -28.23 27.80
N PHE A 27 -11.45 -27.78 27.98
CA PHE A 27 -11.83 -26.85 29.04
C PHE A 27 -12.55 -27.52 30.24
N GLU A 28 -12.93 -28.81 30.16
CA GLU A 28 -13.43 -29.56 31.33
C GLU A 28 -12.28 -29.86 32.30
N LYS A 29 -12.33 -29.24 33.47
CA LYS A 29 -11.44 -29.58 34.59
C LYS A 29 -11.95 -30.86 35.24
N ASP A 30 -11.05 -31.86 35.40
CA ASP A 30 -11.30 -33.08 36.16
C ASP A 30 -11.80 -32.72 37.55
N ALA A 31 -13.04 -33.05 37.88
CA ALA A 31 -13.53 -33.05 39.24
C ALA A 31 -13.07 -34.35 39.93
N PRO A 32 -12.53 -34.32 41.15
CA PRO A 32 -12.07 -35.53 41.83
C PRO A 32 -13.25 -36.35 42.29
N VAL A 33 -13.22 -37.66 41.95
CA VAL A 33 -14.16 -38.66 42.42
C VAL A 33 -13.86 -38.96 43.87
N VAL A 34 -14.82 -38.63 44.75
CA VAL A 34 -14.79 -38.98 46.17
C VAL A 34 -15.40 -40.38 46.33
N ALA A 35 -14.61 -41.36 46.72
CA ALA A 35 -15.08 -42.64 47.19
C ALA A 35 -15.38 -42.60 48.69
N ALA A 36 -16.59 -42.94 49.06
CA ALA A 36 -17.04 -43.06 50.45
C ALA A 36 -16.69 -44.43 51.04
N GLY A 37 -16.12 -44.44 52.20
CA GLY A 37 -15.97 -45.62 53.06
C GLY A 37 -16.21 -45.24 54.52
N PRO A 38 -16.79 -46.11 55.39
CA PRO A 38 -17.38 -45.77 56.68
C PRO A 38 -16.39 -45.65 57.82
N PRO A 39 -16.82 -45.08 58.98
CA PRO A 39 -15.94 -44.69 60.06
C PRO A 39 -15.66 -45.76 61.10
N PRO A 40 -14.60 -45.65 61.86
CA PRO A 40 -14.59 -46.21 63.23
C PRO A 40 -14.42 -45.11 64.30
N MET A 41 -15.20 -45.27 65.40
CA MET A 41 -15.10 -44.52 66.65
C MET A 41 -13.84 -44.91 67.43
N GLY A 42 -13.28 -43.95 68.13
CA GLY A 42 -12.24 -44.15 69.12
C GLY A 42 -11.95 -42.85 69.92
N SER A 43 -12.11 -42.93 71.21
CA SER A 43 -12.19 -41.93 72.23
C SER A 43 -10.89 -41.15 72.59
N PRO A 44 -10.93 -40.24 73.57
CA PRO A 44 -10.23 -38.95 73.53
C PRO A 44 -8.94 -38.93 74.36
N THR A 45 -7.94 -38.13 73.99
CA THR A 45 -6.88 -37.69 74.90
C THR A 45 -6.43 -36.25 74.67
N ARG A 46 -6.54 -35.46 75.71
CA ARG A 46 -5.83 -34.27 76.21
C ARG A 46 -4.82 -33.59 75.26
N GLY A 47 -5.20 -32.34 74.87
CA GLY A 47 -4.26 -31.43 74.20
C GLY A 47 -4.76 -29.99 74.09
N ALA A 48 -5.37 -29.45 75.15
CA ALA A 48 -5.98 -28.13 75.19
C ALA A 48 -4.96 -27.02 75.56
N ARG A 49 -3.95 -26.75 74.71
CA ARG A 49 -3.12 -25.50 74.85
C ARG A 49 -2.56 -24.96 73.53
N ALA A 50 -2.80 -25.59 72.36
CA ALA A 50 -2.27 -25.10 71.07
C ALA A 50 -3.32 -24.38 70.17
N LEU A 51 -4.59 -24.36 70.58
CA LEU A 51 -5.69 -23.83 69.74
C LEU A 51 -5.59 -22.33 69.41
N PRO A 52 -5.10 -21.42 70.29
CA PRO A 52 -5.01 -19.99 69.96
C PRO A 52 -3.95 -19.70 68.90
N TRP A 53 -2.85 -20.42 68.91
CA TRP A 53 -1.76 -20.22 67.97
C TRP A 53 -2.02 -20.84 66.58
N ALA A 54 -2.77 -21.93 66.52
CA ALA A 54 -3.22 -22.54 65.27
C ALA A 54 -4.24 -21.63 64.55
N VAL A 55 -5.19 -21.04 65.32
CA VAL A 55 -6.14 -20.07 64.76
C VAL A 55 -5.46 -18.79 64.30
N ALA A 56 -4.46 -18.28 65.05
CA ALA A 56 -3.66 -17.12 64.64
C ALA A 56 -2.82 -17.41 63.38
N GLY A 57 -2.24 -18.60 63.27
CA GLY A 57 -1.49 -19.04 62.09
C GLY A 57 -2.37 -19.16 60.86
N VAL A 58 -3.58 -19.71 60.98
CA VAL A 58 -4.56 -19.81 59.87
C VAL A 58 -5.09 -18.42 59.51
N ALA A 59 -5.35 -17.54 60.47
CA ALA A 59 -5.77 -16.16 60.21
C ALA A 59 -4.68 -15.36 59.49
N LEU A 60 -3.40 -15.50 59.86
CA LEU A 60 -2.27 -14.89 59.17
C LEU A 60 -2.07 -15.47 57.75
N LEU A 61 -2.24 -16.78 57.56
CA LEU A 61 -2.16 -17.42 56.24
C LEU A 61 -3.32 -16.97 55.35
N LEU A 62 -4.53 -16.89 55.89
CA LEU A 62 -5.69 -16.32 55.15
C LEU A 62 -5.48 -14.84 54.83
N ALA A 63 -4.98 -14.05 55.79
CA ALA A 63 -4.64 -12.65 55.52
C ALA A 63 -3.54 -12.48 54.46
N ALA A 64 -2.53 -13.35 54.45
CA ALA A 64 -1.50 -13.37 53.41
C ALA A 64 -2.06 -13.83 52.05
N ILE A 65 -2.96 -14.83 52.03
CA ILE A 65 -3.64 -15.30 50.81
C ILE A 65 -4.61 -14.21 50.30
N PHE A 66 -5.38 -13.59 51.16
CA PHE A 66 -6.26 -12.49 50.79
C PHE A 66 -5.47 -11.22 50.41
N GLY A 67 -4.37 -10.92 51.08
CA GLY A 67 -3.44 -9.85 50.73
C GLY A 67 -2.77 -10.09 49.37
N ALA A 68 -2.31 -11.31 49.12
CA ALA A 68 -1.76 -11.71 47.82
C ALA A 68 -2.83 -11.75 46.70
N ALA A 69 -4.07 -12.16 47.03
CA ALA A 69 -5.19 -12.14 46.10
C ALA A 69 -5.67 -10.70 45.85
N ALA A 70 -5.66 -9.81 46.86
CA ALA A 70 -5.95 -8.39 46.68
C ALA A 70 -4.85 -7.66 45.90
N ALA A 71 -3.58 -7.97 46.18
CA ALA A 71 -2.45 -7.48 45.39
C ALA A 71 -2.48 -7.97 43.91
N ARG A 72 -2.95 -9.20 43.67
CA ARG A 72 -3.21 -9.73 42.31
C ARG A 72 -4.46 -9.13 41.67
N LYS A 73 -5.47 -8.73 42.42
CA LYS A 73 -6.64 -7.99 41.91
C LYS A 73 -6.35 -6.51 41.65
N GLY A 74 -5.29 -5.94 42.24
CA GLY A 74 -4.87 -4.55 42.04
C GLY A 74 -4.11 -4.29 40.73
N THR A 75 -3.77 -5.33 39.95
CA THR A 75 -3.23 -5.20 38.57
C THR A 75 -4.30 -5.53 37.54
N GLY A 76 -5.50 -5.00 37.71
CA GLY A 76 -6.41 -4.84 36.60
C GLY A 76 -5.69 -3.94 35.59
N ARG A 77 -5.13 -4.50 34.51
CA ARG A 77 -4.71 -3.73 33.36
C ARG A 77 -5.89 -2.83 33.03
N ALA A 78 -5.72 -1.52 33.23
CA ALA A 78 -6.67 -0.57 32.73
C ALA A 78 -6.85 -0.94 31.24
N SER A 79 -8.08 -1.24 30.85
CA SER A 79 -8.36 -1.64 29.47
C SER A 79 -7.97 -0.48 28.56
N ASP A 80 -7.14 -0.75 27.57
CA ASP A 80 -6.79 0.24 26.56
C ASP A 80 -8.07 0.79 25.95
N LEU A 81 -8.21 2.12 25.96
CA LEU A 81 -9.35 2.77 25.34
C LEU A 81 -9.17 2.72 23.83
N ARG A 82 -10.13 2.15 23.12
CA ARG A 82 -10.15 2.12 21.65
C ARG A 82 -11.19 3.11 21.13
N LEU A 83 -10.74 4.09 20.37
CA LEU A 83 -11.57 5.11 19.74
C LEU A 83 -11.57 4.89 18.23
N ALA A 84 -12.73 5.03 17.59
CA ALA A 84 -12.84 5.11 16.15
C ALA A 84 -12.94 6.59 15.74
N VAL A 85 -11.99 7.05 14.94
CA VAL A 85 -12.00 8.38 14.35
C VAL A 85 -12.47 8.26 12.92
N LEU A 86 -13.67 8.76 12.64
CA LEU A 86 -14.21 8.82 11.29
C LEU A 86 -13.60 10.01 10.54
N PRO A 87 -13.38 9.89 9.23
CA PRO A 87 -13.05 11.03 8.37
C PRO A 87 -14.15 12.08 8.41
N PRO A 88 -13.84 13.34 8.08
CA PRO A 88 -14.85 14.38 8.01
C PRO A 88 -15.98 14.05 7.05
N GLU A 89 -17.19 14.50 7.36
CA GLU A 89 -18.34 14.32 6.49
C GLU A 89 -18.07 14.90 5.08
N GLY A 90 -18.50 14.19 4.03
CA GLY A 90 -18.27 14.57 2.64
C GLY A 90 -16.87 14.27 2.11
N THR A 91 -15.99 13.64 2.90
CA THR A 91 -14.70 13.12 2.37
C THR A 91 -14.85 11.71 1.84
N ARG A 92 -14.16 11.40 0.73
CA ARG A 92 -14.26 10.09 0.07
C ARG A 92 -13.24 9.08 0.56
N SER A 93 -12.09 9.52 1.07
CA SER A 93 -10.98 8.67 1.50
C SER A 93 -10.14 9.37 2.55
N ALA A 94 -9.49 8.60 3.43
CA ALA A 94 -8.46 9.09 4.33
C ALA A 94 -7.10 8.52 3.90
N GLY A 95 -6.09 9.38 3.80
CA GLY A 95 -4.72 9.03 3.47
C GLY A 95 -3.86 8.65 4.69
N PRO A 96 -2.54 8.87 4.61
CA PRO A 96 -1.62 8.69 5.72
C PRO A 96 -2.03 9.46 6.97
N ILE A 97 -1.74 8.88 8.12
CA ILE A 97 -2.10 9.40 9.44
C ILE A 97 -0.85 9.60 10.29
N GLU A 98 -0.86 10.61 11.17
CA GLU A 98 0.25 10.86 12.08
C GLU A 98 -0.24 11.44 13.41
N LEU A 99 0.14 10.82 14.54
CA LEU A 99 -0.12 11.34 15.89
C LEU A 99 0.85 12.47 16.22
N SER A 100 0.36 13.50 16.91
CA SER A 100 1.26 14.51 17.50
C SER A 100 2.18 13.85 18.53
N PRO A 101 3.40 14.39 18.75
CA PRO A 101 4.37 13.81 19.68
C PRO A 101 3.84 13.63 21.11
N ASP A 102 2.88 14.43 21.53
CA ASP A 102 2.22 14.36 22.86
C ASP A 102 1.01 13.41 22.90
N GLY A 103 0.67 12.77 21.78
CA GLY A 103 -0.46 11.85 21.68
C GLY A 103 -1.85 12.50 21.77
N THR A 104 -1.95 13.84 21.70
CA THR A 104 -3.24 14.55 21.89
C THR A 104 -3.96 14.87 20.58
N LYS A 105 -3.26 14.87 19.46
CA LYS A 105 -3.80 15.25 18.14
C LYS A 105 -3.46 14.21 17.09
N LEU A 106 -4.34 14.08 16.10
CA LEU A 106 -4.16 13.24 14.92
C LEU A 106 -4.19 14.14 13.68
N ALA A 107 -3.16 14.07 12.85
CA ALA A 107 -3.14 14.66 11.51
C ALA A 107 -3.36 13.56 10.47
N PHE A 108 -4.07 13.88 9.38
CA PHE A 108 -4.32 12.97 8.27
C PHE A 108 -4.66 13.76 7.02
N THR A 109 -4.52 13.12 5.86
CA THR A 109 -4.98 13.67 4.59
C THR A 109 -6.30 13.03 4.19
N ALA A 110 -7.20 13.81 3.58
CA ALA A 110 -8.46 13.29 3.05
C ALA A 110 -8.84 14.01 1.75
N ALA A 111 -9.51 13.29 0.85
CA ALA A 111 -10.06 13.85 -0.38
C ALA A 111 -11.48 14.39 -0.12
N GLY A 112 -11.68 15.68 -0.37
CA GLY A 112 -13.00 16.30 -0.31
C GLY A 112 -13.94 15.85 -1.44
N ALA A 113 -15.17 16.32 -1.43
CA ALA A 113 -16.16 16.07 -2.47
C ALA A 113 -15.70 16.57 -3.87
N ASP A 114 -14.82 17.58 -3.88
CA ASP A 114 -14.16 18.12 -5.08
C ASP A 114 -12.97 17.27 -5.58
N GLY A 115 -12.72 16.11 -4.96
CA GLY A 115 -11.61 15.21 -5.29
C GLY A 115 -10.23 15.70 -4.85
N LYS A 116 -10.12 16.90 -4.27
CA LYS A 116 -8.83 17.45 -3.84
C LYS A 116 -8.44 16.95 -2.47
N TRP A 117 -7.23 16.42 -2.37
CA TRP A 117 -6.61 16.04 -1.12
C TRP A 117 -6.23 17.29 -0.32
N ARG A 118 -6.51 17.27 1.00
CA ARG A 118 -6.15 18.33 1.94
C ARG A 118 -5.70 17.74 3.25
N LEU A 119 -4.94 18.52 4.00
CA LEU A 119 -4.51 18.17 5.35
C LEU A 119 -5.60 18.54 6.35
N TYR A 120 -5.93 17.58 7.19
CA TYR A 120 -6.84 17.72 8.33
C TYR A 120 -6.10 17.40 9.62
N TRP A 121 -6.54 17.98 10.70
CA TRP A 121 -6.13 17.56 12.02
C TRP A 121 -7.31 17.57 12.99
N ARG A 122 -7.22 16.74 14.02
CA ARG A 122 -8.24 16.64 15.06
C ARG A 122 -7.57 16.44 16.41
N SER A 123 -8.04 17.16 17.46
CA SER A 123 -7.75 16.80 18.85
C SER A 123 -8.49 15.51 19.21
N LEU A 124 -7.86 14.60 19.95
CA LEU A 124 -8.49 13.31 20.28
C LEU A 124 -9.66 13.46 21.27
N ASP A 125 -9.76 14.60 21.95
CA ASP A 125 -10.88 14.98 22.81
C ASP A 125 -12.00 15.76 22.08
N ALA A 126 -11.81 16.12 20.81
CA ALA A 126 -12.79 16.83 19.98
C ALA A 126 -13.58 15.85 19.10
N ALA A 127 -14.82 16.19 18.75
CA ALA A 127 -15.64 15.40 17.85
C ALA A 127 -15.27 15.59 16.36
N GLU A 128 -14.83 16.78 15.99
CA GLU A 128 -14.65 17.18 14.60
C GLU A 128 -13.18 17.41 14.24
N ALA A 129 -12.84 17.07 12.98
CA ALA A 129 -11.57 17.42 12.40
C ALA A 129 -11.61 18.79 11.73
N LYS A 130 -10.48 19.50 11.75
CA LYS A 130 -10.32 20.82 11.13
C LYS A 130 -9.48 20.69 9.87
N VAL A 131 -9.92 21.29 8.78
CA VAL A 131 -9.13 21.40 7.55
C VAL A 131 -8.09 22.51 7.71
N LEU A 132 -6.90 22.30 7.18
CA LEU A 132 -5.87 23.33 7.03
C LEU A 132 -5.93 23.86 5.60
N ASN A 133 -6.41 25.11 5.45
CA ASN A 133 -6.55 25.76 4.15
C ASN A 133 -5.17 25.99 3.49
N GLY A 134 -5.11 25.93 2.16
CA GLY A 134 -3.87 26.08 1.40
C GLY A 134 -2.99 24.81 1.38
N THR A 135 -3.58 23.67 1.71
CA THR A 135 -2.88 22.36 1.72
C THR A 135 -3.39 21.43 0.62
N GLU A 136 -3.92 21.97 -0.47
CA GLU A 136 -4.37 21.19 -1.62
C GLU A 136 -3.23 20.33 -2.16
N GLY A 137 -3.53 19.05 -2.40
CA GLY A 137 -2.56 18.03 -2.83
C GLY A 137 -1.62 17.57 -1.72
N ALA A 138 -1.98 17.76 -0.43
CA ALA A 138 -1.14 17.35 0.69
C ALA A 138 -1.01 15.83 0.79
N GLU A 139 0.22 15.38 0.99
CA GLU A 139 0.60 13.97 1.16
C GLU A 139 1.61 13.81 2.31
N ALA A 140 1.66 12.62 2.91
CA ALA A 140 2.62 12.19 3.92
C ALA A 140 2.92 13.24 5.00
N PRO A 141 1.94 13.64 5.82
CA PRO A 141 2.14 14.62 6.89
C PRO A 141 3.05 14.07 7.99
N PHE A 142 3.81 14.96 8.64
CA PHE A 142 4.60 14.67 9.83
C PHE A 142 4.67 15.89 10.75
N TRP A 143 4.64 15.65 12.06
CA TRP A 143 4.62 16.73 13.05
C TRP A 143 5.98 17.33 13.33
N SER A 144 6.00 18.63 13.67
CA SER A 144 7.15 19.22 14.37
C SER A 144 7.25 18.63 15.79
N PRO A 145 8.46 18.55 16.39
CA PRO A 145 8.65 17.94 17.71
C PRO A 145 7.88 18.58 18.86
N ASP A 146 7.50 19.86 18.71
CA ASP A 146 6.67 20.64 19.65
C ASP A 146 5.15 20.51 19.38
N GLY A 147 4.75 19.82 18.29
CA GLY A 147 3.35 19.68 17.90
C GLY A 147 2.68 20.98 17.43
N ALA A 148 3.46 22.04 17.12
CA ALA A 148 2.93 23.34 16.70
C ALA A 148 2.80 23.49 15.17
N SER A 149 3.50 22.67 14.41
CA SER A 149 3.52 22.69 12.94
C SER A 149 3.43 21.28 12.35
N ILE A 150 3.01 21.21 11.08
CA ILE A 150 3.00 19.98 10.29
C ILE A 150 3.79 20.23 9.01
N GLY A 151 4.78 19.36 8.74
CA GLY A 151 5.43 19.23 7.46
C GLY A 151 4.62 18.30 6.56
N PHE A 152 4.58 18.57 5.25
CA PHE A 152 3.84 17.77 4.27
C PHE A 152 4.40 18.01 2.86
N PHE A 153 4.06 17.11 1.94
CA PHE A 153 4.43 17.26 0.53
C PHE A 153 3.21 17.68 -0.27
N ALA A 154 3.37 18.62 -1.19
CA ALA A 154 2.34 19.06 -2.12
C ALA A 154 2.94 19.80 -3.31
N GLY A 155 2.47 19.52 -4.55
CA GLY A 155 2.91 20.21 -5.76
C GLY A 155 4.41 20.08 -6.02
N LYS A 156 4.99 18.87 -5.81
CA LYS A 156 6.43 18.59 -5.94
C LYS A 156 7.32 19.44 -5.00
N LYS A 157 6.79 19.82 -3.84
CA LYS A 157 7.50 20.61 -2.82
C LYS A 157 7.29 20.04 -1.43
N LEU A 158 8.30 20.17 -0.59
CA LEU A 158 8.16 20.03 0.86
C LEU A 158 7.68 21.37 1.41
N LYS A 159 6.61 21.34 2.18
CA LYS A 159 5.96 22.52 2.79
C LYS A 159 5.76 22.32 4.28
N ARG A 160 5.55 23.40 5.01
CA ARG A 160 5.07 23.38 6.40
C ARG A 160 3.91 24.34 6.61
N ILE A 161 3.07 24.03 7.60
CA ILE A 161 1.96 24.88 8.04
C ILE A 161 1.85 24.82 9.57
N ALA A 162 1.48 25.95 10.19
CA ALA A 162 1.16 25.95 11.62
C ALA A 162 -0.19 25.26 11.87
N VAL A 163 -0.32 24.51 12.96
CA VAL A 163 -1.58 23.84 13.36
C VAL A 163 -2.69 24.88 13.65
N ALA A 164 -2.30 26.06 14.12
CA ALA A 164 -3.22 27.18 14.31
C ALA A 164 -3.80 27.74 12.98
N GLY A 165 -3.28 27.28 11.82
CA GLY A 165 -3.61 27.81 10.50
C GLY A 165 -2.67 28.93 10.07
N GLY A 166 -2.96 29.51 8.92
CA GLY A 166 -2.16 30.55 8.30
C GLY A 166 -1.55 30.11 6.96
N PRO A 167 -0.64 30.90 6.37
CA PRO A 167 -0.04 30.57 5.08
C PRO A 167 0.90 29.37 5.18
N THR A 168 0.92 28.55 4.14
CA THR A 168 1.92 27.50 3.98
C THR A 168 3.27 28.11 3.62
N ARG A 169 4.34 27.51 4.13
CA ARG A 169 5.72 27.90 3.78
C ARG A 169 6.37 26.76 2.98
N GLU A 170 6.88 27.09 1.82
CA GLU A 170 7.69 26.20 0.99
C GLU A 170 9.12 26.10 1.56
N LEU A 171 9.66 24.89 1.65
CA LEU A 171 10.97 24.62 2.22
C LEU A 171 12.01 24.26 1.15
N THR A 172 11.62 23.40 0.20
CA THR A 172 12.48 22.97 -0.92
C THR A 172 11.68 22.22 -1.98
N ASP A 173 12.25 22.06 -3.18
CA ASP A 173 11.70 21.25 -4.26
C ASP A 173 11.92 19.74 -4.00
N VAL A 174 10.87 18.96 -4.22
CA VAL A 174 10.84 17.50 -4.01
C VAL A 174 10.12 16.86 -5.20
N PRO A 175 10.84 16.38 -6.22
CA PRO A 175 10.22 15.82 -7.44
C PRO A 175 9.31 14.61 -7.19
N GLY A 176 9.65 13.78 -6.17
CA GLY A 176 8.85 12.61 -5.81
C GLY A 176 9.24 12.10 -4.43
N HIS A 177 8.38 12.32 -3.43
CA HIS A 177 8.71 11.97 -2.05
C HIS A 177 8.45 10.50 -1.72
N ARG A 178 9.13 10.02 -0.67
CA ARG A 178 8.83 8.78 0.07
C ARG A 178 8.93 9.05 1.56
N GLY A 179 8.11 10.01 2.03
CA GLY A 179 7.99 10.37 3.44
C GLY A 179 9.07 11.30 4.00
N GLY A 180 8.81 11.77 5.21
CA GLY A 180 9.71 12.65 5.95
C GLY A 180 9.46 12.58 7.45
N SER A 181 10.39 13.12 8.24
CA SER A 181 10.31 13.22 9.70
C SER A 181 11.03 14.46 10.19
N TRP A 182 10.52 15.05 11.27
CA TRP A 182 11.04 16.30 11.84
C TRP A 182 11.68 16.03 13.21
N GLY A 183 12.99 16.19 13.31
CA GLY A 183 13.75 15.94 14.52
C GLY A 183 13.80 17.11 15.49
N ALA A 184 14.07 16.81 16.76
CA ALA A 184 14.09 17.78 17.87
C ALA A 184 15.11 18.92 17.71
N LYS A 185 16.13 18.74 16.87
CA LYS A 185 17.18 19.75 16.60
C LYS A 185 16.82 20.72 15.46
N GLY A 186 15.54 20.79 15.03
CA GLY A 186 15.10 21.64 13.93
C GLY A 186 15.58 21.18 12.55
N VAL A 187 15.82 19.89 12.40
CA VAL A 187 16.21 19.24 11.13
C VAL A 187 15.05 18.40 10.62
N ILE A 188 14.77 18.49 9.33
CA ILE A 188 13.83 17.60 8.63
C ILE A 188 14.65 16.65 7.78
N ILE A 189 14.38 15.35 7.91
CA ILE A 189 14.88 14.30 7.01
C ILE A 189 13.75 13.80 6.13
N PHE A 190 14.04 13.50 4.87
CA PHE A 190 13.04 13.02 3.93
C PHE A 190 13.69 12.27 2.76
N ALA A 191 12.90 11.45 2.08
CA ALA A 191 13.26 10.92 0.78
C ALA A 191 12.78 11.88 -0.30
N ARG A 192 13.71 12.42 -1.09
CA ARG A 192 13.43 13.47 -2.06
C ARG A 192 12.84 12.94 -3.37
N GLU A 193 13.18 11.70 -3.72
CA GLU A 193 12.84 11.08 -5.01
C GLU A 193 12.40 9.63 -4.79
N GLY A 194 11.72 9.04 -5.76
CA GLY A 194 11.33 7.63 -5.72
C GLY A 194 12.53 6.67 -5.67
N GLY A 195 13.67 7.09 -6.19
CA GLY A 195 14.99 6.46 -6.05
C GLY A 195 15.98 7.44 -5.43
N GLY A 196 16.89 6.97 -4.57
CA GLY A 196 17.90 7.84 -3.97
C GLY A 196 18.00 7.73 -2.45
N PRO A 197 18.92 8.53 -1.85
CA PRO A 197 19.20 8.50 -0.42
C PRO A 197 18.17 9.29 0.39
N ILE A 198 18.21 9.14 1.72
CA ILE A 198 17.61 10.11 2.64
C ILE A 198 18.46 11.39 2.63
N VAL A 199 17.76 12.51 2.57
CA VAL A 199 18.37 13.85 2.64
C VAL A 199 17.88 14.60 3.88
N ARG A 200 18.61 15.65 4.29
CA ARG A 200 18.23 16.55 5.38
C ARG A 200 18.21 18.00 4.93
N ILE A 201 17.36 18.81 5.57
CA ILE A 201 17.37 20.28 5.51
C ILE A 201 17.08 20.88 6.89
N PRO A 202 17.45 22.13 7.15
CA PRO A 202 16.91 22.90 8.28
C PRO A 202 15.38 23.02 8.16
N ALA A 203 14.67 23.06 9.27
CA ALA A 203 13.20 23.24 9.29
C ALA A 203 12.75 24.58 8.71
N GLU A 204 13.66 25.54 8.57
CA GLU A 204 13.44 26.84 7.91
C GLU A 204 13.59 26.79 6.39
N GLY A 205 13.95 25.63 5.83
CA GLY A 205 14.20 25.43 4.41
C GLY A 205 15.68 25.49 4.04
N GLY A 206 16.00 25.18 2.81
CA GLY A 206 17.37 25.23 2.30
C GLY A 206 17.65 24.16 1.24
N THR A 207 18.92 23.99 0.90
CA THR A 207 19.38 22.98 -0.05
C THR A 207 19.48 21.61 0.64
N PRO A 208 18.84 20.57 0.10
CA PRO A 208 18.92 19.23 0.65
C PRO A 208 20.33 18.65 0.59
N VAL A 209 20.77 18.01 1.70
CA VAL A 209 22.07 17.34 1.82
C VAL A 209 21.84 15.87 2.15
N ALA A 210 22.49 14.96 1.41
CA ALA A 210 22.37 13.53 1.67
C ALA A 210 22.92 13.15 3.05
N VAL A 211 22.19 12.27 3.76
CA VAL A 211 22.59 11.70 5.05
C VAL A 211 22.76 10.18 5.01
N THR A 212 22.31 9.54 3.94
CA THR A 212 22.60 8.13 3.67
C THR A 212 23.21 7.98 2.28
N THR A 213 23.88 6.86 2.03
CA THR A 213 24.43 6.51 0.70
C THR A 213 23.91 5.15 0.31
N LEU A 214 23.41 5.03 -0.94
CA LEU A 214 22.97 3.74 -1.47
C LEU A 214 24.16 2.81 -1.70
N GLU A 215 23.99 1.55 -1.31
CA GLU A 215 24.88 0.47 -1.71
C GLU A 215 24.59 0.04 -3.16
N LYS A 216 25.52 -0.73 -3.75
CA LYS A 216 25.46 -1.11 -5.17
C LYS A 216 24.15 -1.79 -5.60
N GLU A 217 23.48 -2.47 -4.67
CA GLU A 217 22.24 -3.21 -4.95
C GLU A 217 20.97 -2.50 -4.47
N GLU A 218 21.11 -1.30 -3.91
CA GLU A 218 20.01 -0.50 -3.41
C GLU A 218 19.51 0.48 -4.45
N THR A 219 18.22 0.69 -4.51
CA THR A 219 17.59 1.65 -5.42
C THR A 219 17.02 2.86 -4.70
N SER A 220 16.67 2.72 -3.44
CA SER A 220 16.10 3.84 -2.67
C SER A 220 16.14 3.61 -1.17
N HIS A 221 16.21 4.71 -0.43
CA HIS A 221 15.93 4.81 0.98
C HIS A 221 14.64 5.59 1.19
N ARG A 222 13.73 5.10 2.07
CA ARG A 222 12.34 5.56 2.16
C ARG A 222 11.87 5.67 3.59
N TRP A 223 10.83 6.46 3.83
CA TRP A 223 10.05 6.54 5.06
C TRP A 223 10.93 6.72 6.31
N PRO A 224 11.78 7.76 6.33
CA PRO A 224 12.62 8.00 7.49
C PRO A 224 11.78 8.43 8.68
N HIS A 225 12.16 7.96 9.87
CA HIS A 225 11.53 8.33 11.14
C HIS A 225 12.60 8.58 12.21
N PHE A 226 12.65 9.79 12.77
CA PHE A 226 13.59 10.12 13.84
C PHE A 226 13.31 9.31 15.11
N LEU A 227 14.36 8.89 15.77
CA LEU A 227 14.30 8.45 17.16
C LEU A 227 14.19 9.65 18.11
N PRO A 228 13.75 9.43 19.36
CA PRO A 228 13.54 10.53 20.31
C PRO A 228 14.76 11.42 20.57
N ASP A 229 15.97 10.91 20.33
CA ASP A 229 17.23 11.68 20.50
C ASP A 229 17.44 12.76 19.41
N GLY A 230 16.69 12.68 18.29
CA GLY A 230 16.80 13.61 17.17
C GLY A 230 18.12 13.53 16.41
N GLU A 231 18.89 12.46 16.59
CA GLU A 231 20.16 12.17 15.91
C GLU A 231 20.09 10.89 15.10
N ARG A 232 19.53 9.85 15.69
CA ARG A 232 19.31 8.55 15.03
C ARG A 232 17.93 8.52 14.39
N PHE A 233 17.82 7.77 13.32
CA PHE A 233 16.56 7.56 12.62
C PHE A 233 16.49 6.16 12.03
N LEU A 234 15.25 5.64 11.90
CA LEU A 234 14.97 4.45 11.13
C LEU A 234 14.60 4.86 9.70
N PHE A 235 14.84 4.00 8.76
CA PHE A 235 14.40 4.15 7.37
C PHE A 235 14.25 2.78 6.72
N LEU A 236 13.62 2.73 5.55
CA LEU A 236 13.46 1.53 4.76
C LEU A 236 14.44 1.56 3.58
N SER A 237 15.32 0.56 3.50
CA SER A 237 16.23 0.33 2.37
C SER A 237 15.56 -0.65 1.40
N ARG A 238 15.59 -0.35 0.09
CA ARG A 238 15.01 -1.18 -0.96
C ARG A 238 16.09 -1.82 -1.83
N LYS A 239 16.11 -3.16 -1.84
CA LYS A 239 16.95 -3.99 -2.70
C LYS A 239 16.05 -4.74 -3.70
N PRO A 240 15.99 -4.32 -4.99
CA PRO A 240 15.04 -4.87 -5.95
C PRO A 240 15.43 -6.23 -6.53
N LYS A 241 16.68 -6.68 -6.36
CA LYS A 241 17.08 -8.01 -6.85
C LYS A 241 16.46 -9.13 -6.02
N PRO A 242 16.00 -10.23 -6.64
CA PRO A 242 15.47 -11.37 -5.93
C PRO A 242 16.48 -11.97 -4.93
N PRO A 243 16.01 -12.36 -3.72
CA PRO A 243 14.68 -12.07 -3.20
C PRO A 243 14.54 -10.58 -2.91
N HIS A 244 13.43 -9.96 -3.39
CA HIS A 244 13.14 -8.56 -3.09
C HIS A 244 13.16 -8.34 -1.58
N ARG A 245 13.93 -7.37 -1.14
CA ARG A 245 14.08 -7.08 0.28
C ARG A 245 13.83 -5.61 0.52
N LEU A 246 12.89 -5.36 1.40
CA LEU A 246 12.74 -4.12 2.10
C LEU A 246 13.28 -4.35 3.51
N VAL A 247 14.32 -3.62 3.90
CA VAL A 247 15.00 -3.79 5.18
C VAL A 247 14.82 -2.53 6.00
N VAL A 248 14.30 -2.66 7.22
CA VAL A 248 14.33 -1.58 8.19
C VAL A 248 15.77 -1.44 8.69
N GLU A 249 16.32 -0.25 8.55
CA GLU A 249 17.68 0.09 8.98
C GLU A 249 17.68 1.30 9.90
N ALA A 250 18.68 1.35 10.77
CA ALA A 250 18.99 2.53 11.56
C ALA A 250 20.20 3.28 10.98
N ALA A 251 20.19 4.61 11.06
CA ALA A 251 21.32 5.47 10.69
C ALA A 251 21.38 6.70 11.61
N THR A 252 22.44 7.48 11.45
CA THR A 252 22.69 8.74 12.17
C THR A 252 22.79 9.93 11.20
N LEU A 253 22.47 11.13 11.67
CA LEU A 253 22.48 12.36 10.87
C LEU A 253 23.86 12.77 10.33
N ASP A 254 24.92 12.29 10.94
CA ASP A 254 26.31 12.55 10.51
C ASP A 254 26.77 11.66 9.35
N GLY A 255 25.88 10.77 8.85
CA GLY A 255 26.21 9.84 7.78
C GLY A 255 27.04 8.64 8.23
N GLY A 256 27.02 8.34 9.53
CA GLY A 256 27.73 7.23 10.14
C GLY A 256 27.24 5.85 9.69
N ARG A 257 27.64 4.83 10.45
CA ARG A 257 27.33 3.43 10.15
C ARG A 257 25.83 3.19 10.11
N ARG A 258 25.36 2.55 9.04
CA ARG A 258 24.00 1.98 8.92
C ARG A 258 23.96 0.62 9.63
N THR A 259 22.84 0.31 10.26
CA THR A 259 22.61 -0.97 10.96
C THR A 259 21.31 -1.59 10.46
N PRO A 260 21.35 -2.70 9.70
CA PRO A 260 20.15 -3.43 9.32
C PRO A 260 19.51 -4.07 10.55
N ILE A 261 18.16 -4.02 10.62
CA ILE A 261 17.38 -4.49 11.78
C ILE A 261 16.59 -5.74 11.43
N THR A 262 15.68 -5.64 10.45
CA THR A 262 14.82 -6.76 10.06
C THR A 262 14.31 -6.57 8.64
N ASP A 263 14.03 -7.68 7.96
CA ASP A 263 13.29 -7.65 6.72
C ASP A 263 11.83 -7.30 7.01
N SER A 264 11.27 -6.38 6.26
CA SER A 264 9.90 -5.93 6.45
C SER A 264 9.32 -5.43 5.13
N ALA A 265 8.03 -5.57 4.92
CA ALA A 265 7.32 -4.97 3.80
C ALA A 265 7.04 -3.48 4.00
N THR A 266 7.35 -2.91 5.18
CA THR A 266 6.94 -1.55 5.56
C THR A 266 7.97 -0.85 6.43
N SER A 267 7.84 0.48 6.57
CA SER A 267 8.61 1.27 7.53
C SER A 267 8.40 0.79 8.97
N GLY A 268 9.41 0.94 9.81
CA GLY A 268 9.36 0.64 11.23
C GLY A 268 9.32 1.90 12.10
N LEU A 269 8.64 1.83 13.24
CA LEU A 269 8.68 2.83 14.30
C LEU A 269 9.22 2.21 15.58
N LEU A 270 9.98 2.99 16.34
CA LEU A 270 10.54 2.55 17.63
C LEU A 270 9.79 3.23 18.78
N HIS A 271 9.30 2.42 19.72
CA HIS A 271 8.67 2.92 20.95
C HIS A 271 8.95 1.99 22.12
N ALA A 272 9.46 2.56 23.22
CA ALA A 272 9.69 1.88 24.51
C ALA A 272 10.38 0.50 24.39
N GLY A 273 11.50 0.45 23.65
CA GLY A 273 12.28 -0.79 23.45
C GLY A 273 11.59 -1.81 22.56
N ARG A 274 10.63 -1.38 21.75
CA ARG A 274 9.93 -2.24 20.79
C ARG A 274 9.94 -1.63 19.40
N LEU A 275 10.22 -2.46 18.40
CA LEU A 275 10.03 -2.15 16.99
C LEU A 275 8.59 -2.46 16.61
N LEU A 276 7.87 -1.47 16.08
CA LEU A 276 6.54 -1.62 15.51
C LEU A 276 6.67 -1.60 13.99
N TYR A 277 6.08 -2.57 13.31
CA TYR A 277 6.09 -2.68 11.85
C TYR A 277 4.89 -3.49 11.36
N VAL A 278 4.54 -3.35 10.09
CA VAL A 278 3.45 -4.13 9.48
C VAL A 278 4.04 -5.22 8.60
N ARG A 279 3.56 -6.44 8.78
CA ARG A 279 3.84 -7.58 7.89
C ARG A 279 2.50 -8.12 7.40
N GLU A 280 2.38 -8.28 6.08
CA GLU A 280 1.11 -8.56 5.43
C GLU A 280 0.08 -7.45 5.74
N SER A 281 -0.89 -7.68 6.60
CA SER A 281 -1.83 -6.66 7.09
C SER A 281 -1.85 -6.60 8.61
N SER A 282 -0.89 -7.24 9.30
CA SER A 282 -0.83 -7.27 10.76
C SER A 282 0.22 -6.30 11.29
N LEU A 283 -0.17 -5.41 12.20
CA LEU A 283 0.74 -4.56 12.96
C LEU A 283 1.40 -5.40 14.06
N LEU A 284 2.70 -5.52 13.97
CA LEU A 284 3.54 -6.32 14.85
C LEU A 284 4.34 -5.44 15.79
N SER A 285 4.66 -5.98 16.96
CA SER A 285 5.53 -5.38 17.97
C SER A 285 6.56 -6.40 18.41
N GLN A 286 7.84 -6.12 18.20
CA GLN A 286 8.95 -7.00 18.57
C GLN A 286 9.95 -6.30 19.48
N ALA A 287 10.49 -7.00 20.47
CA ALA A 287 11.49 -6.43 21.36
C ALA A 287 12.79 -6.12 20.59
N ILE A 288 13.39 -4.97 20.89
CA ILE A 288 14.62 -4.50 20.25
C ILE A 288 15.52 -3.83 21.29
N ASP A 289 16.82 -4.09 21.21
CA ASP A 289 17.81 -3.32 21.97
C ASP A 289 18.08 -1.99 21.25
N GLU A 290 17.74 -0.88 21.90
CA GLU A 290 17.85 0.46 21.29
C GLU A 290 19.27 0.96 21.05
N LYS A 291 20.29 0.27 21.59
CA LYS A 291 21.71 0.61 21.38
C LYS A 291 22.32 -0.16 20.21
N THR A 292 22.01 -1.44 20.14
CA THR A 292 22.56 -2.35 19.11
C THR A 292 21.61 -2.56 17.93
N PHE A 293 20.33 -2.22 18.08
CA PHE A 293 19.24 -2.50 17.15
C PHE A 293 18.99 -4.00 16.90
N ALA A 294 19.46 -4.85 17.81
CA ALA A 294 19.20 -6.28 17.73
C ALA A 294 17.77 -6.59 18.18
N VAL A 295 16.97 -7.19 17.30
CA VAL A 295 15.61 -7.69 17.63
C VAL A 295 15.70 -9.01 18.37
N SER A 296 14.74 -9.28 19.26
CA SER A 296 14.69 -10.50 20.06
C SER A 296 13.24 -10.94 20.32
N GLY A 297 13.08 -12.25 20.56
CA GLY A 297 11.76 -12.85 20.80
C GLY A 297 10.86 -12.85 19.57
N GLU A 298 9.71 -13.53 19.70
CA GLU A 298 8.70 -13.58 18.66
C GLU A 298 7.92 -12.26 18.58
N PRO A 299 7.55 -11.81 17.35
CA PRO A 299 6.67 -10.65 17.18
C PRO A 299 5.29 -10.90 17.82
N LEU A 300 4.75 -9.88 18.48
CA LEU A 300 3.39 -9.87 19.02
C LEU A 300 2.47 -9.10 18.08
N VAL A 301 1.32 -9.66 17.74
CA VAL A 301 0.29 -8.97 16.96
C VAL A 301 -0.43 -7.96 17.84
N LEU A 302 -0.42 -6.69 17.45
CA LEU A 302 -1.16 -5.60 18.10
C LEU A 302 -2.50 -5.32 17.45
N ALA A 303 -2.56 -5.41 16.14
CA ALA A 303 -3.77 -5.21 15.34
C ALA A 303 -3.66 -5.95 14.02
N ASP A 304 -4.81 -6.39 13.50
CA ASP A 304 -4.97 -6.96 12.16
C ASP A 304 -5.68 -5.96 11.24
N ASP A 305 -5.62 -6.23 9.94
CA ASP A 305 -6.28 -5.43 8.91
C ASP A 305 -5.79 -3.97 8.89
N VAL A 306 -4.49 -3.77 9.05
CA VAL A 306 -3.84 -2.45 9.00
C VAL A 306 -3.47 -2.12 7.55
N TYR A 307 -3.86 -0.93 7.11
CA TYR A 307 -3.56 -0.46 5.77
C TYR A 307 -2.05 -0.35 5.51
N SER A 308 -1.61 -0.90 4.40
CA SER A 308 -0.25 -0.70 3.86
C SER A 308 -0.34 -0.53 2.33
N SER A 309 0.45 0.39 1.77
CA SER A 309 0.50 0.56 0.32
C SER A 309 1.35 -0.53 -0.31
N GLN A 310 0.83 -1.16 -1.36
CA GLN A 310 1.52 -2.16 -2.19
C GLN A 310 1.87 -1.60 -3.59
N THR A 311 1.73 -0.28 -3.78
CA THR A 311 1.99 0.42 -5.05
C THR A 311 3.39 1.02 -5.07
N GLU A 312 3.65 1.99 -5.97
CA GLU A 312 4.90 2.77 -6.02
C GLU A 312 5.29 3.42 -4.68
N MET A 313 4.30 3.61 -3.78
CA MET A 313 4.51 4.06 -2.40
C MET A 313 4.90 2.91 -1.45
N ASP A 314 5.55 1.85 -1.96
CA ASP A 314 5.99 0.70 -1.17
C ASP A 314 6.61 1.07 0.17
N GLY A 315 6.16 0.38 1.22
CA GLY A 315 6.60 0.62 2.58
C GLY A 315 5.82 1.69 3.33
N LEU A 316 4.87 2.39 2.69
CA LEU A 316 3.96 3.29 3.40
C LEU A 316 2.96 2.48 4.22
N THR A 317 2.91 2.78 5.50
CA THR A 317 1.89 2.26 6.41
C THR A 317 1.09 3.39 7.03
N ALA A 318 -0.18 3.12 7.28
CA ALA A 318 -1.02 4.06 8.00
C ALA A 318 -1.12 3.67 9.47
N PHE A 319 0.00 3.75 10.19
CA PHE A 319 0.04 3.72 11.65
C PHE A 319 1.03 4.74 12.20
N SER A 320 0.81 5.19 13.41
CA SER A 320 1.66 6.14 14.12
C SER A 320 1.59 5.87 15.62
N VAL A 321 2.70 6.10 16.33
CA VAL A 321 2.78 5.96 17.79
C VAL A 321 3.34 7.22 18.42
N ALA A 322 2.65 7.74 19.44
CA ALA A 322 3.09 8.90 20.19
C ALA A 322 4.00 8.53 21.36
N ARG A 323 4.66 9.53 21.97
CA ARG A 323 5.59 9.31 23.09
C ARG A 323 4.95 8.69 24.33
N ASP A 324 3.66 8.92 24.56
CA ASP A 324 2.88 8.35 25.66
C ASP A 324 2.41 6.91 25.40
N GLY A 325 2.70 6.35 24.22
CA GLY A 325 2.28 5.03 23.79
C GLY A 325 0.89 5.00 23.14
N THR A 326 0.24 6.13 22.93
CA THR A 326 -0.96 6.22 22.11
C THR A 326 -0.63 5.74 20.70
N LEU A 327 -1.39 4.76 20.20
CA LEU A 327 -1.21 4.15 18.89
C LEU A 327 -2.41 4.47 18.01
N ALA A 328 -2.17 4.99 16.83
CA ALA A 328 -3.20 5.16 15.82
C ALA A 328 -2.89 4.27 14.62
N TYR A 329 -3.90 3.65 14.03
CA TYR A 329 -3.77 2.94 12.75
C TYR A 329 -5.08 3.02 11.96
N ARG A 330 -4.94 3.02 10.64
CA ARG A 330 -6.08 2.94 9.74
C ARG A 330 -6.37 1.48 9.43
N ARG A 331 -7.62 1.08 9.59
CA ARG A 331 -8.10 -0.23 9.14
C ARG A 331 -8.37 -0.24 7.64
N GLY A 332 -8.59 -1.42 7.11
CA GLY A 332 -8.81 -1.64 5.69
C GLY A 332 -7.50 -1.92 5.02
N GLY A 333 -7.05 -3.16 5.10
CA GLY A 333 -5.87 -3.67 4.39
C GLY A 333 -5.85 -3.23 2.92
N ASN A 334 -4.97 -3.77 2.12
CA ASN A 334 -4.93 -3.44 0.70
C ASN A 334 -6.31 -3.54 0.08
N PRO A 335 -6.80 -2.50 -0.61
CA PRO A 335 -8.12 -2.55 -1.22
C PRO A 335 -8.18 -3.76 -2.16
N LYS A 336 -9.16 -4.62 -1.95
CA LYS A 336 -9.47 -5.65 -2.92
C LYS A 336 -10.24 -4.99 -4.05
N PHE A 337 -9.88 -5.33 -5.26
CA PHE A 337 -10.55 -4.88 -6.46
C PHE A 337 -11.43 -6.00 -7.00
N GLN A 338 -12.56 -5.64 -7.56
CA GLN A 338 -13.46 -6.49 -8.31
C GLN A 338 -13.50 -6.01 -9.75
N MET A 339 -13.29 -6.91 -10.69
CA MET A 339 -13.53 -6.59 -12.08
C MET A 339 -15.04 -6.56 -12.34
N VAL A 340 -15.50 -5.45 -12.90
CA VAL A 340 -16.92 -5.13 -13.10
C VAL A 340 -17.14 -4.69 -14.53
N TRP A 341 -18.11 -5.31 -15.22
CA TRP A 341 -18.58 -4.82 -16.50
C TRP A 341 -19.53 -3.65 -16.31
N LYS A 342 -19.27 -2.57 -17.02
CA LYS A 342 -20.16 -1.39 -17.12
C LYS A 342 -20.53 -1.12 -18.56
N ASP A 343 -21.75 -0.62 -18.76
CA ASP A 343 -22.18 -0.05 -20.04
C ASP A 343 -21.72 1.41 -20.18
N ARG A 344 -22.10 2.05 -21.27
CA ARG A 344 -21.72 3.44 -21.58
C ARG A 344 -22.36 4.49 -20.65
N ASP A 345 -23.39 4.11 -19.93
CA ASP A 345 -24.07 4.96 -18.94
C ASP A 345 -23.55 4.72 -17.51
N GLY A 346 -22.53 3.85 -17.36
CA GLY A 346 -21.91 3.49 -16.09
C GLY A 346 -22.69 2.47 -15.27
N LYS A 347 -23.77 1.89 -15.84
CA LYS A 347 -24.55 0.85 -15.18
C LYS A 347 -23.74 -0.44 -15.12
N THR A 348 -23.67 -1.04 -13.94
CA THR A 348 -23.06 -2.35 -13.72
C THR A 348 -23.87 -3.43 -14.41
N LEU A 349 -23.21 -4.17 -15.29
CA LEU A 349 -23.80 -5.30 -16.02
C LEU A 349 -23.51 -6.65 -15.35
N GLY A 350 -22.45 -6.75 -14.57
CA GLY A 350 -22.02 -7.95 -13.87
C GLY A 350 -20.58 -7.84 -13.36
N THR A 351 -20.17 -8.85 -12.60
CA THR A 351 -18.81 -8.97 -12.07
C THR A 351 -18.07 -10.12 -12.76
N VAL A 352 -16.75 -10.03 -12.84
CA VAL A 352 -15.88 -11.06 -13.40
C VAL A 352 -14.90 -11.52 -12.34
N GLY A 353 -14.81 -12.83 -12.09
CA GLY A 353 -13.95 -13.39 -11.06
C GLY A 353 -14.37 -13.04 -9.64
N ARG A 354 -13.46 -13.23 -8.71
CA ARG A 354 -13.62 -12.91 -7.28
C ARG A 354 -12.82 -11.65 -6.92
N PRO A 355 -13.17 -10.94 -5.84
CA PRO A 355 -12.36 -9.84 -5.36
C PRO A 355 -10.92 -10.27 -5.05
N GLY A 356 -9.95 -9.52 -5.54
CA GLY A 356 -8.52 -9.79 -5.38
C GLY A 356 -7.69 -8.52 -5.37
N PHE A 357 -6.38 -8.67 -5.34
CA PHE A 357 -5.41 -7.58 -5.38
C PHE A 357 -4.87 -7.37 -6.80
N GLY A 358 -5.75 -7.35 -7.81
CA GLY A 358 -5.38 -7.23 -9.21
C GLY A 358 -5.50 -5.79 -9.73
N ALA A 359 -4.59 -5.42 -10.62
CA ALA A 359 -4.58 -4.13 -11.30
C ALA A 359 -4.33 -4.33 -12.82
N ASP A 360 -4.48 -3.26 -13.60
CA ASP A 360 -4.12 -3.15 -15.02
C ASP A 360 -4.73 -4.26 -15.92
N PRO A 361 -6.07 -4.35 -16.03
CA PRO A 361 -6.71 -5.37 -16.85
C PRO A 361 -6.42 -5.16 -18.34
N SER A 362 -5.95 -6.20 -19.01
CA SER A 362 -5.76 -6.28 -20.46
C SER A 362 -6.68 -7.35 -21.05
N LEU A 363 -7.62 -6.96 -21.89
CA LEU A 363 -8.54 -7.89 -22.55
C LEU A 363 -7.89 -8.50 -23.80
N ALA A 364 -8.10 -9.81 -23.99
CA ALA A 364 -7.84 -10.46 -25.27
C ALA A 364 -8.67 -9.79 -26.39
N SER A 365 -8.16 -9.79 -27.61
CA SER A 365 -8.82 -9.18 -28.77
C SER A 365 -10.21 -9.76 -29.08
N ASP A 366 -10.47 -11.01 -28.68
CA ASP A 366 -11.75 -11.68 -28.79
C ASP A 366 -12.68 -11.45 -27.58
N GLY A 367 -12.17 -10.81 -26.49
CA GLY A 367 -12.89 -10.53 -25.26
C GLY A 367 -13.15 -11.74 -24.37
N THR A 368 -12.57 -12.92 -24.68
CA THR A 368 -12.82 -14.16 -23.92
C THR A 368 -11.99 -14.27 -22.66
N HIS A 369 -10.82 -13.62 -22.61
CA HIS A 369 -9.88 -13.64 -21.49
C HIS A 369 -9.48 -12.23 -21.08
N VAL A 370 -9.24 -12.06 -19.80
CA VAL A 370 -8.57 -10.88 -19.22
C VAL A 370 -7.27 -11.31 -18.58
N PHE A 371 -6.22 -10.53 -18.81
CA PHE A 371 -4.90 -10.69 -18.25
C PHE A 371 -4.65 -9.54 -17.26
N PHE A 372 -4.09 -9.85 -16.11
CA PHE A 372 -3.82 -8.86 -15.06
C PHE A 372 -2.73 -9.37 -14.13
N ASP A 373 -2.16 -8.50 -13.33
CA ASP A 373 -1.26 -8.89 -12.26
C ASP A 373 -1.99 -8.94 -10.93
N VAL A 374 -1.58 -9.89 -10.09
CA VAL A 374 -2.11 -10.08 -8.73
C VAL A 374 -0.97 -9.96 -7.75
N SER A 375 -1.07 -9.00 -6.84
CA SER A 375 -0.14 -8.87 -5.73
C SER A 375 -0.36 -9.97 -4.69
N ASP A 376 0.73 -10.61 -4.27
CA ASP A 376 0.77 -11.52 -3.13
C ASP A 376 1.26 -10.75 -1.89
N PRO A 377 0.36 -10.41 -0.94
CA PRO A 377 0.75 -9.64 0.23
C PRO A 377 1.78 -10.34 1.12
N ALA A 378 1.81 -11.68 1.09
CA ALA A 378 2.73 -12.46 1.94
C ALA A 378 4.18 -12.30 1.51
N ASN A 379 4.42 -12.16 0.21
CA ASN A 379 5.76 -12.12 -0.37
C ASN A 379 6.12 -10.74 -0.94
N SER A 380 5.19 -9.78 -0.94
CA SER A 380 5.33 -8.48 -1.62
C SER A 380 5.73 -8.64 -3.08
N THR A 381 5.20 -9.65 -3.76
CA THR A 381 5.42 -9.95 -5.17
C THR A 381 4.13 -9.84 -5.95
N ALA A 382 4.24 -9.53 -7.24
CA ALA A 382 3.11 -9.55 -8.17
C ALA A 382 3.31 -10.65 -9.18
N ASN A 383 2.23 -11.35 -9.54
CA ASN A 383 2.26 -12.47 -10.48
C ASN A 383 1.19 -12.28 -11.54
N LEU A 384 1.48 -12.76 -12.74
CA LEU A 384 0.56 -12.70 -13.87
C LEU A 384 -0.50 -13.77 -13.79
N VAL A 385 -1.72 -13.38 -14.09
CA VAL A 385 -2.91 -14.24 -14.11
C VAL A 385 -3.67 -14.00 -15.41
N SER A 386 -4.17 -15.06 -16.03
CA SER A 386 -5.23 -15.00 -17.02
C SER A 386 -6.53 -15.46 -16.39
N MET A 387 -7.65 -14.85 -16.77
CA MET A 387 -8.96 -15.23 -16.30
C MET A 387 -9.92 -15.33 -17.49
N GLU A 388 -10.63 -16.44 -17.59
CA GLU A 388 -11.71 -16.61 -18.54
C GLU A 388 -12.92 -15.76 -18.13
N VAL A 389 -13.35 -14.84 -18.98
CA VAL A 389 -14.35 -13.83 -18.65
C VAL A 389 -15.72 -14.45 -18.33
N GLU A 390 -16.11 -15.50 -19.03
CA GLU A 390 -17.42 -16.15 -18.87
C GLU A 390 -17.52 -16.93 -17.56
N THR A 391 -16.48 -17.69 -17.20
CA THR A 391 -16.50 -18.60 -16.05
C THR A 391 -15.87 -18.00 -14.79
N GLY A 392 -15.04 -16.96 -14.93
CA GLY A 392 -14.23 -16.41 -13.88
C GLY A 392 -13.07 -17.33 -13.44
N ARG A 393 -12.75 -18.36 -14.24
CA ARG A 393 -11.66 -19.30 -13.96
C ARG A 393 -10.32 -18.64 -14.17
N GLU A 394 -9.55 -18.59 -13.09
CA GLU A 394 -8.18 -18.02 -13.08
C GLU A 394 -7.13 -19.08 -13.38
N THR A 395 -6.12 -18.71 -14.14
CA THR A 395 -4.90 -19.48 -14.39
C THR A 395 -3.69 -18.60 -14.10
N ARG A 396 -2.84 -19.01 -13.15
CA ARG A 396 -1.60 -18.30 -12.84
C ARG A 396 -0.57 -18.59 -13.95
N LEU A 397 0.04 -17.53 -14.49
CA LEU A 397 0.95 -17.57 -15.61
C LEU A 397 2.42 -17.38 -15.20
N SER A 398 2.68 -16.69 -14.09
CA SER A 398 4.03 -16.53 -13.58
C SER A 398 4.17 -16.97 -12.12
N PHE A 399 5.38 -17.39 -11.75
CA PHE A 399 5.70 -17.98 -10.46
C PHE A 399 7.08 -17.50 -10.02
N GLY A 400 7.27 -17.31 -8.74
CA GLY A 400 8.58 -16.95 -8.21
C GLY A 400 8.55 -15.74 -7.28
N THR A 401 9.69 -15.09 -7.17
CA THR A 401 9.94 -13.96 -6.26
C THR A 401 10.12 -12.63 -6.98
N ALA A 402 9.94 -12.60 -8.30
CA ALA A 402 9.92 -11.38 -9.08
C ALA A 402 8.55 -10.69 -9.03
N ASN A 403 8.52 -9.40 -9.29
CA ASN A 403 7.30 -8.71 -9.63
C ASN A 403 7.12 -8.77 -11.15
N ASP A 404 6.08 -9.46 -11.58
CA ASP A 404 5.66 -9.52 -12.97
C ASP A 404 4.37 -8.71 -13.10
N LEU A 405 4.38 -7.69 -13.95
CA LEU A 405 3.33 -6.66 -14.05
C LEU A 405 2.89 -6.46 -15.50
N LYS A 406 1.68 -5.94 -15.68
CA LYS A 406 1.15 -5.46 -16.97
C LYS A 406 1.24 -6.50 -18.08
N PRO A 407 0.57 -7.64 -17.96
CA PRO A 407 0.54 -8.65 -19.01
C PRO A 407 -0.29 -8.18 -20.21
N LEU A 408 0.27 -8.30 -21.41
CA LEU A 408 -0.34 -7.92 -22.67
C LEU A 408 -0.31 -9.11 -23.63
N LEU A 409 -1.46 -9.65 -24.01
CA LEU A 409 -1.55 -10.71 -25.01
C LEU A 409 -1.36 -10.13 -26.42
N SER A 410 -0.55 -10.81 -27.24
CA SER A 410 -0.40 -10.46 -28.65
C SER A 410 -1.71 -10.57 -29.43
N PRO A 411 -1.88 -9.82 -30.53
CA PRO A 411 -3.12 -9.88 -31.33
C PRO A 411 -3.45 -11.26 -31.87
N ASP A 412 -2.44 -12.11 -32.11
CA ASP A 412 -2.60 -13.51 -32.55
C ASP A 412 -2.85 -14.51 -31.41
N GLY A 413 -2.84 -14.02 -30.14
CA GLY A 413 -3.09 -14.84 -28.96
C GLY A 413 -1.98 -15.81 -28.57
N GLN A 414 -0.76 -15.72 -29.14
CA GLN A 414 0.29 -16.70 -28.93
C GLN A 414 1.36 -16.26 -27.92
N THR A 415 1.54 -14.96 -27.74
CA THR A 415 2.63 -14.39 -26.93
C THR A 415 2.09 -13.41 -25.90
N ILE A 416 2.62 -13.48 -24.68
CA ILE A 416 2.40 -12.47 -23.63
C ILE A 416 3.68 -11.65 -23.50
N VAL A 417 3.55 -10.32 -23.53
CA VAL A 417 4.59 -9.38 -23.13
C VAL A 417 4.23 -8.81 -21.78
N PHE A 418 5.22 -8.63 -20.91
CA PHE A 418 5.01 -8.16 -19.55
C PHE A 418 6.27 -7.46 -19.01
N SER A 419 6.15 -6.80 -17.89
CA SER A 419 7.26 -6.15 -17.19
C SER A 419 7.71 -7.01 -16.02
N SER A 420 9.02 -7.28 -15.87
CA SER A 420 9.56 -8.08 -14.79
C SER A 420 10.83 -7.49 -14.21
N ASP A 421 10.96 -7.52 -12.89
CA ASP A 421 12.16 -7.09 -12.18
C ASP A 421 13.08 -8.26 -11.77
N VAL A 422 12.91 -9.43 -12.37
CA VAL A 422 13.67 -10.66 -12.08
C VAL A 422 15.20 -10.49 -12.17
N ARG A 423 15.70 -9.49 -12.89
CA ARG A 423 17.14 -9.17 -13.03
C ARG A 423 17.54 -7.84 -12.40
N GLY A 424 16.65 -7.15 -11.70
CA GLY A 424 16.89 -5.85 -11.09
C GLY A 424 15.82 -4.82 -11.46
N PRO A 425 16.12 -3.71 -12.17
CA PRO A 425 15.10 -2.81 -12.68
C PRO A 425 14.10 -3.54 -13.57
N PHE A 426 12.84 -3.10 -13.59
CA PHE A 426 11.86 -3.68 -14.50
C PHE A 426 12.35 -3.61 -15.94
N ASP A 427 12.38 -4.75 -16.60
CA ASP A 427 12.63 -4.90 -18.02
C ASP A 427 11.39 -5.48 -18.72
N VAL A 428 11.30 -5.34 -20.04
CA VAL A 428 10.22 -5.95 -20.84
C VAL A 428 10.60 -7.37 -21.20
N TYR A 429 9.72 -8.31 -20.83
CA TYR A 429 9.86 -9.75 -21.09
C TYR A 429 8.77 -10.22 -22.04
N ARG A 430 8.98 -11.37 -22.64
CA ARG A 430 7.97 -12.14 -23.39
C ARG A 430 7.97 -13.59 -22.97
N MET A 431 6.81 -14.24 -23.06
CA MET A 431 6.62 -15.68 -22.86
C MET A 431 5.50 -16.17 -23.80
N ASP A 432 5.31 -17.47 -23.94
CA ASP A 432 4.14 -17.99 -24.64
C ASP A 432 2.84 -17.73 -23.86
N ALA A 433 1.70 -17.85 -24.51
CA ALA A 433 0.40 -17.58 -23.89
C ALA A 433 0.04 -18.55 -22.73
N ALA A 434 0.73 -19.69 -22.61
CA ALA A 434 0.59 -20.65 -21.50
C ALA A 434 1.44 -20.27 -20.28
N GLY A 435 2.24 -19.20 -20.36
CA GLY A 435 3.12 -18.76 -19.28
C GLY A 435 4.48 -19.46 -19.24
N LEU A 436 4.89 -20.09 -20.36
CA LEU A 436 6.14 -20.82 -20.43
C LEU A 436 7.26 -20.03 -21.11
N ALA A 437 8.49 -20.43 -20.84
CA ALA A 437 9.71 -19.91 -21.48
C ALA A 437 9.88 -18.38 -21.44
N PRO A 438 9.78 -17.71 -20.26
CA PRO A 438 10.00 -16.27 -20.18
C PRO A 438 11.42 -15.89 -20.63
N SER A 439 11.51 -14.87 -21.47
CA SER A 439 12.78 -14.36 -21.98
C SER A 439 12.76 -12.83 -22.09
N PRO A 440 13.90 -12.14 -21.86
CA PRO A 440 13.94 -10.69 -21.98
C PRO A 440 13.70 -10.28 -23.46
N LEU A 441 12.86 -9.28 -23.66
CA LEU A 441 12.62 -8.63 -24.94
C LEU A 441 13.41 -7.33 -25.05
N VAL A 442 13.35 -6.47 -24.02
CA VAL A 442 14.15 -5.24 -23.93
C VAL A 442 14.75 -5.15 -22.53
N ALA A 443 16.08 -5.21 -22.43
CA ALA A 443 16.81 -5.17 -21.16
C ALA A 443 18.08 -4.32 -21.32
N ASN A 444 18.12 -3.13 -20.69
CA ASN A 444 19.25 -2.19 -20.76
C ASN A 444 19.58 -1.48 -19.44
N GLY A 445 19.01 -1.97 -18.30
CA GLY A 445 19.30 -1.43 -16.96
C GLY A 445 18.47 -0.22 -16.54
N SER A 446 17.62 0.36 -17.41
CA SER A 446 16.62 1.36 -17.02
C SER A 446 15.28 0.70 -16.70
N TRP A 447 14.44 1.34 -15.89
CA TRP A 447 13.09 0.86 -15.61
C TRP A 447 12.21 0.94 -16.83
N LYS A 448 11.53 -0.17 -17.19
CA LYS A 448 10.65 -0.28 -18.35
C LYS A 448 9.35 -0.97 -17.98
N TYR A 449 8.26 -0.47 -18.56
CA TYR A 449 6.93 -1.04 -18.38
C TYR A 449 6.28 -1.25 -19.74
N ALA A 450 5.84 -2.47 -20.04
CA ALA A 450 5.08 -2.78 -21.23
C ALA A 450 3.73 -2.04 -21.20
N GLU A 451 3.27 -1.53 -22.37
CA GLU A 451 2.07 -0.71 -22.40
C GLU A 451 1.06 -1.11 -23.49
N SER A 452 1.49 -1.42 -24.73
CA SER A 452 0.55 -1.79 -25.79
C SER A 452 1.22 -2.60 -26.91
N TRP A 453 0.44 -3.45 -27.56
CA TRP A 453 0.78 -4.09 -28.83
C TRP A 453 0.27 -3.26 -30.02
N SER A 454 1.04 -3.23 -31.11
CA SER A 454 0.48 -2.82 -32.40
C SER A 454 -0.52 -3.88 -32.88
N PRO A 455 -1.61 -3.51 -33.57
CA PRO A 455 -2.65 -4.46 -33.99
C PRO A 455 -2.17 -5.51 -34.98
N ASP A 456 -1.08 -5.22 -35.74
CA ASP A 456 -0.43 -6.14 -36.65
C ASP A 456 0.62 -7.06 -35.99
N GLY A 457 0.80 -6.94 -34.66
CA GLY A 457 1.74 -7.75 -33.89
C GLY A 457 3.22 -7.45 -34.12
N ARG A 458 3.57 -6.41 -34.92
CA ARG A 458 4.95 -6.11 -35.25
C ARG A 458 5.70 -5.28 -34.23
N PHE A 459 4.99 -4.57 -33.36
CA PHE A 459 5.59 -3.65 -32.40
C PHE A 459 4.97 -3.81 -31.01
N VAL A 460 5.79 -3.58 -30.00
CA VAL A 460 5.36 -3.39 -28.60
C VAL A 460 5.80 -2.01 -28.16
N SER A 461 4.87 -1.20 -27.67
CA SER A 461 5.21 0.04 -26.97
C SER A 461 5.50 -0.23 -25.49
N PHE A 462 6.43 0.53 -24.95
CA PHE A 462 6.79 0.47 -23.55
C PHE A 462 7.24 1.83 -23.06
N ARG A 463 7.02 2.08 -21.79
CA ARG A 463 7.55 3.25 -21.10
C ARG A 463 8.96 2.92 -20.56
N GLN A 464 9.92 3.80 -20.79
CA GLN A 464 11.25 3.74 -20.19
C GLN A 464 11.49 4.95 -19.31
N VAL A 465 11.98 4.72 -18.08
CA VAL A 465 12.34 5.80 -17.15
C VAL A 465 13.80 6.19 -17.37
N ASP A 466 14.02 7.46 -17.63
CA ASP A 466 15.32 8.10 -17.83
C ASP A 466 15.55 9.21 -16.80
N THR A 467 16.78 9.39 -16.33
CA THR A 467 17.11 10.42 -15.34
C THR A 467 17.03 11.85 -15.88
N ALA A 468 17.20 12.02 -17.19
CA ALA A 468 17.21 13.33 -17.84
C ALA A 468 15.85 13.72 -18.42
N THR A 469 15.12 12.75 -19.01
CA THR A 469 13.84 12.97 -19.70
C THR A 469 12.64 12.45 -18.90
N LYS A 470 12.83 11.75 -17.79
CA LYS A 470 11.82 11.12 -16.91
C LYS A 470 11.23 9.86 -17.55
N SER A 471 9.91 9.81 -17.81
CA SER A 471 9.23 8.70 -18.46
C SER A 471 9.06 8.99 -19.95
N ASP A 472 9.59 8.13 -20.81
CA ASP A 472 9.53 8.28 -22.28
C ASP A 472 8.81 7.07 -22.91
N ILE A 473 8.08 7.27 -24.00
CA ILE A 473 7.46 6.19 -24.77
C ILE A 473 8.42 5.71 -25.88
N TRP A 474 8.66 4.42 -25.87
CA TRP A 474 9.50 3.70 -26.83
C TRP A 474 8.70 2.60 -27.52
N VAL A 475 9.17 2.20 -28.70
CA VAL A 475 8.60 1.09 -29.48
C VAL A 475 9.71 0.10 -29.81
N GLN A 476 9.47 -1.18 -29.49
CA GLN A 476 10.33 -2.31 -29.86
C GLN A 476 9.76 -3.02 -31.09
N PRO A 477 10.47 -3.01 -32.24
CA PRO A 477 10.17 -3.90 -33.35
C PRO A 477 10.41 -5.36 -32.95
N LEU A 478 9.53 -6.27 -33.34
CA LEU A 478 9.63 -7.69 -32.98
C LEU A 478 10.28 -8.55 -34.06
N ALA A 479 10.32 -8.06 -35.29
CA ALA A 479 11.02 -8.70 -36.38
C ALA A 479 12.40 -8.07 -36.61
N GLY A 480 13.34 -8.84 -37.16
CA GLY A 480 14.60 -8.34 -37.65
C GLY A 480 15.70 -8.00 -36.66
N GLY A 481 15.46 -8.14 -35.33
CA GLY A 481 16.45 -7.81 -34.30
C GLY A 481 16.79 -6.32 -34.21
N GLU A 482 15.90 -5.44 -34.66
CA GLU A 482 16.07 -3.99 -34.60
C GLU A 482 16.02 -3.48 -33.15
N ALA A 483 16.82 -2.43 -32.87
CA ALA A 483 16.83 -1.76 -31.58
C ALA A 483 15.52 -0.99 -31.32
N PRO A 484 15.12 -0.79 -30.04
CA PRO A 484 14.02 0.08 -29.70
C PRO A 484 14.25 1.51 -30.18
N ARG A 485 13.17 2.20 -30.55
CA ARG A 485 13.19 3.61 -30.97
C ARG A 485 12.20 4.44 -30.16
N PRO A 486 12.54 5.70 -29.84
CA PRO A 486 11.62 6.58 -29.09
C PRO A 486 10.47 7.02 -30.01
N ILE A 487 9.28 7.11 -29.44
CA ILE A 487 8.09 7.72 -30.04
C ILE A 487 7.85 9.11 -29.41
N ALA A 488 7.85 9.20 -28.09
CA ALA A 488 7.78 10.46 -27.36
C ALA A 488 8.92 10.47 -26.33
N ARG A 489 9.76 11.50 -26.40
CA ARG A 489 10.90 11.69 -25.52
C ARG A 489 11.13 13.18 -25.33
N THR A 490 10.56 13.72 -24.25
CA THR A 490 10.66 15.13 -23.87
C THR A 490 11.12 15.27 -22.41
N PRO A 491 11.36 16.45 -21.87
CA PRO A 491 11.60 16.62 -20.44
C PRO A 491 10.35 16.38 -19.55
N ALA A 492 9.21 16.02 -20.14
CA ALA A 492 7.97 15.68 -19.46
C ALA A 492 7.88 14.17 -19.14
N ASN A 493 6.80 13.74 -18.47
CA ASN A 493 6.45 12.32 -18.38
C ASN A 493 5.51 11.97 -19.53
N GLU A 494 5.84 10.94 -20.29
CA GLU A 494 4.97 10.32 -21.27
C GLU A 494 4.69 8.87 -20.83
N GLU A 495 3.39 8.54 -20.67
CA GLU A 495 2.97 7.25 -20.07
C GLU A 495 1.67 6.73 -20.71
N ASN A 496 1.34 5.47 -20.40
CA ASN A 496 0.08 4.81 -20.76
C ASN A 496 -0.21 4.84 -22.26
N SER A 497 0.77 4.46 -23.06
CA SER A 497 0.63 4.47 -24.52
C SER A 497 -0.30 3.36 -25.02
N ALA A 498 -1.12 3.66 -26.02
CA ALA A 498 -2.04 2.75 -26.68
C ALA A 498 -2.02 2.94 -28.20
N PHE A 499 -1.70 1.87 -28.94
CA PHE A 499 -1.80 1.89 -30.41
C PHE A 499 -3.26 1.98 -30.86
N SER A 500 -3.51 2.76 -31.91
CA SER A 500 -4.79 2.75 -32.60
C SER A 500 -5.05 1.40 -33.26
N PRO A 501 -6.33 0.97 -33.43
CA PRO A 501 -6.66 -0.32 -34.06
C PRO A 501 -6.22 -0.46 -35.52
N ASP A 502 -5.92 0.63 -36.22
CA ASP A 502 -5.34 0.65 -37.58
C ASP A 502 -3.81 0.68 -37.56
N GLY A 503 -3.18 0.86 -36.39
CA GLY A 503 -1.72 0.89 -36.24
C GLY A 503 -1.05 2.19 -36.70
N HIS A 504 -1.80 3.18 -37.17
CA HIS A 504 -1.23 4.42 -37.71
C HIS A 504 -0.96 5.50 -36.66
N PHE A 505 -1.57 5.36 -35.47
CA PHE A 505 -1.45 6.33 -34.37
C PHE A 505 -1.13 5.63 -33.06
N ILE A 506 -0.59 6.41 -32.15
CA ILE A 506 -0.42 6.06 -30.74
C ILE A 506 -0.96 7.20 -29.87
N ALA A 507 -1.83 6.87 -28.91
CA ALA A 507 -2.29 7.77 -27.86
C ALA A 507 -1.43 7.54 -26.63
N TYR A 508 -1.17 8.58 -25.86
CA TYR A 508 -0.50 8.52 -24.55
C TYR A 508 -0.85 9.74 -23.72
N ASP A 509 -0.59 9.69 -22.42
CA ASP A 509 -0.71 10.88 -21.61
C ASP A 509 0.66 11.51 -21.30
N THR A 510 0.68 12.85 -21.17
CA THR A 510 1.90 13.64 -20.92
C THR A 510 1.63 14.83 -20.00
N ASP A 511 2.63 15.22 -19.19
CA ASP A 511 2.58 16.44 -18.36
C ASP A 511 3.33 17.63 -19.00
N GLU A 512 3.61 17.61 -20.30
CA GLU A 512 4.34 18.61 -21.05
C GLU A 512 3.71 20.01 -20.97
N SER A 513 2.38 20.11 -20.87
CA SER A 513 1.64 21.36 -20.74
C SER A 513 1.53 21.90 -19.30
N GLY A 514 2.18 21.25 -18.33
CA GLY A 514 2.09 21.58 -16.90
C GLY A 514 1.00 20.85 -16.11
N GLY A 515 0.12 20.13 -16.79
CA GLY A 515 -0.87 19.18 -16.26
C GLY A 515 -0.87 17.94 -17.13
N ARG A 516 -1.37 16.81 -16.60
CA ARG A 516 -1.43 15.56 -17.36
C ARG A 516 -2.56 15.64 -18.40
N GLU A 517 -2.23 15.50 -19.69
CA GLU A 517 -3.17 15.55 -20.80
C GLU A 517 -2.94 14.36 -21.76
N VAL A 518 -4.02 13.91 -22.38
CA VAL A 518 -3.95 12.88 -23.43
C VAL A 518 -3.67 13.53 -24.78
N VAL A 519 -2.72 12.94 -25.50
CA VAL A 519 -2.34 13.33 -26.85
C VAL A 519 -2.27 12.11 -27.78
N VAL A 520 -2.39 12.35 -29.08
CA VAL A 520 -2.22 11.35 -30.15
C VAL A 520 -1.15 11.81 -31.10
N GLN A 521 -0.33 10.90 -31.62
CA GLN A 521 0.62 11.19 -32.68
C GLN A 521 0.73 10.02 -33.70
N PRO A 522 1.23 10.27 -34.94
CA PRO A 522 1.40 9.21 -35.92
C PRO A 522 2.53 8.23 -35.56
N VAL A 523 2.43 7.02 -36.06
CA VAL A 523 3.49 6.01 -36.04
C VAL A 523 3.86 5.61 -37.47
N PRO A 524 5.09 5.90 -37.93
CA PRO A 524 6.20 6.54 -37.19
C PRO A 524 5.93 8.02 -36.89
N ALA A 525 6.62 8.53 -35.84
CA ALA A 525 6.46 9.93 -35.41
C ALA A 525 6.88 10.89 -36.55
N THR A 526 5.99 11.81 -36.91
CA THR A 526 6.22 12.84 -37.95
C THR A 526 6.39 14.26 -37.34
N GLY A 527 6.28 14.38 -36.02
CA GLY A 527 6.22 15.66 -35.32
C GLY A 527 4.81 16.22 -35.17
N ALA A 528 3.79 15.67 -35.85
CA ALA A 528 2.40 16.03 -35.64
C ALA A 528 1.91 15.46 -34.31
N LYS A 529 1.15 16.29 -33.54
CA LYS A 529 0.57 15.91 -32.26
C LYS A 529 -0.82 16.53 -32.12
N TRP A 530 -1.81 15.74 -31.73
CA TRP A 530 -3.19 16.20 -31.47
C TRP A 530 -3.49 16.08 -30.00
N GLN A 531 -3.89 17.17 -29.38
CA GLN A 531 -4.37 17.15 -28.00
C GLN A 531 -5.80 16.62 -27.98
N VAL A 532 -6.07 15.69 -27.10
CA VAL A 532 -7.35 14.99 -26.96
C VAL A 532 -8.13 15.52 -25.75
N SER A 533 -7.45 15.69 -24.62
CA SER A 533 -8.05 16.16 -23.38
C SER A 533 -7.68 17.62 -23.08
N VAL A 534 -8.53 18.31 -22.31
CA VAL A 534 -8.29 19.65 -21.80
C VAL A 534 -8.78 19.71 -20.36
N GLY A 535 -7.95 20.20 -19.45
CA GLY A 535 -8.26 20.25 -18.02
C GLY A 535 -8.00 18.94 -17.27
N GLY A 536 -7.14 18.11 -17.81
CA GLY A 536 -6.70 16.84 -17.26
C GLY A 536 -7.22 15.62 -18.03
N GLY A 537 -6.32 14.68 -18.28
CA GLY A 537 -6.63 13.40 -18.93
C GLY A 537 -5.52 12.39 -18.81
N SER A 538 -5.87 11.12 -18.67
CA SER A 538 -4.91 10.01 -18.56
C SER A 538 -5.49 8.69 -19.05
N ALA A 539 -4.63 7.67 -19.18
CA ALA A 539 -5.01 6.30 -19.49
C ALA A 539 -5.85 6.19 -20.78
N PRO A 540 -5.35 6.62 -21.94
CA PRO A 540 -6.10 6.51 -23.20
C PRO A 540 -6.31 5.05 -23.60
N ALA A 541 -7.50 4.75 -24.15
CA ALA A 541 -7.84 3.44 -24.71
C ALA A 541 -8.72 3.60 -25.96
N TRP A 542 -8.40 2.87 -27.02
CA TRP A 542 -9.16 2.92 -28.27
C TRP A 542 -10.32 1.93 -28.30
N ALA A 543 -11.42 2.33 -28.90
CA ALA A 543 -12.45 1.36 -29.31
C ALA A 543 -11.92 0.51 -30.48
N ALA A 544 -12.25 -0.79 -30.49
CA ALA A 544 -11.76 -1.72 -31.51
C ALA A 544 -12.01 -1.30 -32.95
N GLY A 545 -13.08 -0.55 -33.22
CA GLY A 545 -13.39 -0.03 -34.56
C GLY A 545 -12.73 1.31 -34.91
N ALA A 546 -11.78 1.80 -34.13
CA ALA A 546 -11.12 3.12 -34.29
C ALA A 546 -12.10 4.31 -34.45
N ARG A 547 -13.32 4.17 -33.93
CA ARG A 547 -14.35 5.23 -34.02
C ARG A 547 -14.36 6.18 -32.83
N GLU A 548 -13.82 5.76 -31.72
CA GLU A 548 -13.73 6.54 -30.50
C GLU A 548 -12.42 6.27 -29.76
N LEU A 549 -11.93 7.28 -29.09
CA LEU A 549 -10.85 7.19 -28.11
C LEU A 549 -11.42 7.52 -26.74
N TYR A 550 -11.15 6.69 -25.77
CA TYR A 550 -11.57 6.88 -24.36
C TYR A 550 -10.40 7.33 -23.52
N TYR A 551 -10.68 8.03 -22.43
CA TYR A 551 -9.69 8.40 -21.41
C TYR A 551 -10.37 8.70 -20.08
N VAL A 552 -9.59 8.77 -19.00
CA VAL A 552 -10.07 9.24 -17.68
C VAL A 552 -9.75 10.72 -17.56
N SER A 553 -10.77 11.55 -17.31
CA SER A 553 -10.59 13.00 -17.10
C SER A 553 -10.00 13.30 -15.71
N GLY A 554 -9.48 14.52 -15.53
CA GLY A 554 -8.88 14.95 -14.26
C GLY A 554 -9.86 14.98 -13.08
N ASP A 555 -11.17 15.04 -13.34
CA ASP A 555 -12.25 14.98 -12.34
C ASP A 555 -12.84 13.54 -12.17
N GLY A 556 -12.21 12.53 -12.80
CA GLY A 556 -12.57 11.12 -12.61
C GLY A 556 -13.81 10.69 -13.41
N GLN A 557 -13.93 11.09 -14.66
CA GLN A 557 -14.97 10.60 -15.60
C GLN A 557 -14.32 9.76 -16.69
N ILE A 558 -14.98 8.69 -17.13
CA ILE A 558 -14.66 8.08 -18.42
C ILE A 558 -15.19 9.01 -19.52
N MET A 559 -14.30 9.45 -20.38
CA MET A 559 -14.58 10.34 -21.49
C MET A 559 -14.55 9.56 -22.81
N ALA A 560 -15.38 9.96 -23.77
CA ALA A 560 -15.36 9.45 -25.15
C ALA A 560 -15.12 10.59 -26.14
N VAL A 561 -14.17 10.40 -27.04
CA VAL A 561 -13.84 11.35 -28.11
C VAL A 561 -14.09 10.68 -29.46
N PRO A 562 -15.06 11.15 -30.26
CA PRO A 562 -15.29 10.60 -31.58
C PRO A 562 -14.13 10.84 -32.54
N ILE A 563 -13.77 9.85 -33.33
CA ILE A 563 -12.84 9.98 -34.46
C ILE A 563 -13.67 10.36 -35.69
N VAL A 564 -13.58 11.61 -36.12
CA VAL A 564 -14.36 12.14 -37.25
C VAL A 564 -13.79 11.64 -38.57
N SER A 565 -12.47 11.66 -38.70
CA SER A 565 -11.76 11.08 -39.83
C SER A 565 -10.34 10.73 -39.43
N SER A 566 -9.81 9.66 -40.03
CA SER A 566 -8.42 9.26 -39.93
C SER A 566 -7.88 8.83 -41.27
N SER A 567 -6.60 9.13 -41.51
CA SER A 567 -5.80 8.63 -42.63
C SER A 567 -4.41 8.34 -42.07
N ASN A 568 -3.52 7.76 -42.85
CA ASN A 568 -2.17 7.35 -42.40
C ASN A 568 -1.36 8.46 -41.68
N SER A 569 -1.70 9.73 -41.87
CA SER A 569 -0.95 10.85 -41.27
C SER A 569 -1.81 12.01 -40.77
N ALA A 570 -3.14 11.92 -40.86
CA ALA A 570 -4.05 12.97 -40.44
C ALA A 570 -5.19 12.40 -39.58
N LEU A 571 -5.47 13.07 -38.47
CA LEU A 571 -6.51 12.70 -37.53
C LEU A 571 -7.41 13.92 -37.24
N SER A 572 -8.72 13.73 -37.31
CA SER A 572 -9.70 14.71 -36.91
C SER A 572 -10.53 14.16 -35.75
N LEU A 573 -10.53 14.88 -34.63
CA LEU A 573 -11.22 14.51 -33.40
C LEU A 573 -12.46 15.33 -33.22
N GLY A 574 -13.53 14.72 -32.74
CA GLY A 574 -14.71 15.41 -32.24
C GLY A 574 -14.52 15.92 -30.81
N SER A 575 -15.53 16.60 -30.28
CA SER A 575 -15.50 17.08 -28.90
C SER A 575 -15.61 15.94 -27.90
N PRO A 576 -14.79 15.92 -26.83
CA PRO A 576 -14.92 14.97 -25.72
C PRO A 576 -16.29 15.08 -25.06
N ARG A 577 -16.87 13.93 -24.70
CA ARG A 577 -18.10 13.85 -23.89
C ARG A 577 -17.90 12.93 -22.71
N ALA A 578 -18.39 13.32 -21.54
CA ALA A 578 -18.41 12.46 -20.37
C ALA A 578 -19.41 11.31 -20.55
N LEU A 579 -19.03 10.11 -20.15
CA LEU A 579 -19.89 8.94 -20.11
C LEU A 579 -20.39 8.70 -18.69
N PHE A 580 -19.48 8.36 -17.77
CA PHE A 580 -19.85 8.05 -16.37
C PHE A 580 -18.66 8.31 -15.43
N PRO A 581 -18.92 8.56 -14.13
CA PRO A 581 -17.88 8.72 -13.13
C PRO A 581 -17.19 7.38 -12.84
N THR A 582 -15.88 7.40 -12.61
CA THR A 582 -15.08 6.23 -12.28
C THR A 582 -14.23 6.46 -11.04
N SER A 583 -13.94 5.36 -10.32
CA SER A 583 -12.95 5.33 -9.26
C SER A 583 -11.53 5.06 -9.78
N ALA A 584 -11.36 4.85 -11.10
CA ALA A 584 -10.06 4.69 -11.71
C ALA A 584 -9.17 5.91 -11.40
N SER A 585 -7.99 5.66 -10.85
CA SER A 585 -7.08 6.73 -10.43
C SER A 585 -6.29 7.28 -11.61
N THR A 586 -6.24 8.60 -11.72
CA THR A 586 -5.36 9.30 -12.67
C THR A 586 -3.92 9.42 -12.16
N ASN A 587 -3.68 9.06 -10.90
CA ASN A 587 -2.37 9.19 -10.24
C ASN A 587 -1.59 7.87 -10.16
N LEU A 588 -2.18 6.76 -10.60
CA LEU A 588 -1.50 5.46 -10.65
C LEU A 588 -0.88 5.27 -12.04
N SER A 589 0.31 4.72 -12.07
CA SER A 589 1.05 4.38 -13.31
C SER A 589 0.46 3.16 -14.02
N GLY A 590 -0.88 3.04 -14.10
CA GLY A 590 -1.57 1.93 -14.71
C GLY A 590 -2.96 2.29 -15.22
N VAL A 591 -3.47 1.50 -16.16
CA VAL A 591 -4.80 1.66 -16.75
C VAL A 591 -5.76 0.71 -16.03
N GLN A 592 -6.64 1.26 -15.20
CA GLN A 592 -7.58 0.47 -14.37
C GLN A 592 -8.85 0.07 -15.10
N TYR A 593 -8.87 0.13 -16.41
CA TYR A 593 -10.00 -0.32 -17.23
C TYR A 593 -9.56 -0.87 -18.58
N ALA A 594 -10.40 -1.69 -19.17
CA ALA A 594 -10.24 -2.14 -20.54
C ALA A 594 -11.56 -1.96 -21.31
N VAL A 595 -11.46 -1.58 -22.60
CA VAL A 595 -12.61 -1.44 -23.47
C VAL A 595 -12.89 -2.78 -24.14
N ALA A 596 -14.15 -3.23 -24.08
CA ALA A 596 -14.55 -4.47 -24.74
C ALA A 596 -14.43 -4.33 -26.27
N PRO A 597 -14.19 -5.43 -27.02
CA PRO A 597 -14.11 -5.40 -28.47
C PRO A 597 -15.35 -4.84 -29.18
N ASP A 598 -16.52 -4.90 -28.54
CA ASP A 598 -17.75 -4.31 -29.04
C ASP A 598 -17.82 -2.78 -28.93
N GLY A 599 -16.87 -2.15 -28.20
CA GLY A 599 -16.83 -0.72 -27.92
C GLY A 599 -18.00 -0.18 -27.08
N LYS A 600 -18.82 -1.08 -26.49
CA LYS A 600 -20.03 -0.72 -25.74
C LYS A 600 -19.93 -0.96 -24.26
N ARG A 601 -18.96 -1.76 -23.82
CA ARG A 601 -18.76 -2.15 -22.43
C ARG A 601 -17.33 -1.85 -22.00
N PHE A 602 -17.18 -1.60 -20.71
CA PHE A 602 -15.91 -1.32 -20.06
C PHE A 602 -15.73 -2.34 -18.94
N LEU A 603 -14.59 -3.02 -18.91
CA LEU A 603 -14.18 -3.82 -17.78
C LEU A 603 -13.39 -2.91 -16.84
N MET A 604 -13.98 -2.59 -15.69
CA MET A 604 -13.39 -1.70 -14.69
C MET A 604 -12.80 -2.53 -13.55
N SER A 605 -11.63 -2.17 -13.07
CA SER A 605 -11.09 -2.64 -11.79
C SER A 605 -11.56 -1.69 -10.69
N GLU A 606 -12.62 -2.06 -9.97
CA GLU A 606 -13.21 -1.21 -8.93
C GLU A 606 -12.93 -1.75 -7.53
N PRO A 607 -12.64 -0.88 -6.55
CA PRO A 607 -12.48 -1.32 -5.18
C PRO A 607 -13.79 -1.91 -4.65
N VAL A 608 -13.73 -3.10 -4.01
CA VAL A 608 -14.91 -3.85 -3.51
C VAL A 608 -15.65 -3.11 -2.41
N SER A 609 -14.95 -2.32 -1.64
CA SER A 609 -15.51 -1.40 -0.69
C SER A 609 -14.87 -0.04 -0.95
N LEU A 610 -15.63 0.85 -1.58
CA LEU A 610 -15.59 2.26 -1.20
C LEU A 610 -16.27 2.32 0.18
N GLU A 611 -15.76 1.60 1.19
CA GLU A 611 -16.07 1.98 2.55
C GLU A 611 -15.60 3.41 2.66
N LEU A 612 -16.59 4.31 2.65
CA LEU A 612 -16.45 5.70 2.96
C LEU A 612 -15.47 5.77 4.14
N ALA A 613 -14.21 6.03 3.78
CA ALA A 613 -13.07 6.13 4.66
C ALA A 613 -13.07 5.20 5.88
N SER A 614 -12.32 4.10 5.78
CA SER A 614 -12.12 3.18 6.92
C SER A 614 -11.75 3.96 8.18
N PRO A 615 -12.38 3.68 9.33
CA PRO A 615 -12.12 4.42 10.55
C PRO A 615 -10.66 4.31 10.97
N ILE A 616 -10.09 5.41 11.41
CA ILE A 616 -8.80 5.40 12.09
C ILE A 616 -9.07 4.91 13.52
N VAL A 617 -8.42 3.85 13.92
CA VAL A 617 -8.49 3.31 15.27
C VAL A 617 -7.39 3.96 16.10
N VAL A 618 -7.74 4.55 17.23
CA VAL A 618 -6.80 5.10 18.20
C VAL A 618 -6.89 4.26 19.47
N MET A 619 -5.76 3.71 19.90
CA MET A 619 -5.60 2.96 21.15
C MET A 619 -4.84 3.83 22.13
N VAL A 620 -5.51 4.23 23.20
CA VAL A 620 -4.89 5.02 24.27
C VAL A 620 -4.55 4.05 25.40
N PRO A 621 -3.27 3.98 25.84
CA PRO A 621 -2.89 3.11 26.94
C PRO A 621 -3.70 3.43 28.20
N GLY A 622 -4.26 2.41 28.83
CA GLY A 622 -4.95 2.51 30.10
C GLY A 622 -3.98 2.70 31.27
N GLY A 623 -3.21 3.76 31.26
CA GLY A 623 -2.30 4.14 32.32
C GLY A 623 -2.77 5.44 32.93
N GLY A 624 -3.03 5.46 34.23
CA GLY A 624 -3.47 6.64 34.95
C GLY A 624 -2.63 7.86 34.60
N ARG A 625 -3.27 8.87 34.06
CA ARG A 625 -2.73 10.23 34.07
C ARG A 625 -2.55 10.56 35.56
N GLY A 626 -1.33 10.39 36.07
CA GLY A 626 -0.97 11.00 37.33
C GLY A 626 -1.26 12.50 37.22
N ARG A 627 -2.14 12.98 38.05
CA ARG A 627 -2.41 14.40 38.25
C ARG A 627 -1.18 15.11 38.81
#